data_4752310d43077b14862767fa778f9591
#
_entry.id   4752310d43077b14862767fa778f9591
#
_cell.length_a   1.000
_cell.length_b   1.000
_cell.length_c   1.000
_cell.angle_alpha   90.00
_cell.angle_beta   90.00
_cell.angle_gamma   90.00
#
_symmetry.space_group_name_H-M   'P 1'
#
loop_
_entity.id
_entity.type
_entity.pdbx_description
1 polymer ?
#
loop_
_entity_poly.entity_id
_entity_poly.type
_entity_poly.pdbx_seq_one_letter_code
_entity_poly.pdbx_strand_id
1 'polypeptide(L)'
;VAGLLNATGSDSRGFCAGPSHALIEAAALVKSGAYKCVAVTAGGCTAKLGMNGKDHVKKGLPILEDCLGGFCVIIAENDGVNPEINLDILGRHTVGTGSAPQNVIGSLVADPLERAGLKITDIDKFSPEMQNPDITKPAGAGDVPLANYKMIAALAVKRGELDRKELA
;
A
#
# COMPACT_ATOMS: atom_id res chain seq x y z
N VAL A 1 -24.72 15.49 4.16
CA VAL A 1 -24.34 14.95 5.47
C VAL A 1 -24.86 13.53 5.56
N ALA A 2 -23.99 12.56 5.90
CA ALA A 2 -24.29 11.12 5.87
C ALA A 2 -25.23 10.62 6.99
N GLY A 3 -25.76 11.52 7.83
CA GLY A 3 -26.63 11.16 8.94
C GLY A 3 -25.96 10.50 10.15
N LEU A 4 -24.62 10.49 10.19
CA LEU A 4 -23.82 9.88 11.26
C LEU A 4 -23.67 10.86 12.44
N LEU A 5 -24.76 11.10 13.16
CA LEU A 5 -24.83 12.15 14.20
C LEU A 5 -23.88 11.92 15.39
N ASN A 6 -23.52 10.68 15.66
CA ASN A 6 -22.65 10.29 16.80
C ASN A 6 -21.23 9.92 16.39
N ALA A 7 -20.89 10.08 15.10
CA ALA A 7 -19.55 9.79 14.63
C ALA A 7 -18.59 10.92 14.98
N THR A 8 -17.37 10.56 15.30
CA THR A 8 -16.21 11.44 15.37
C THR A 8 -15.18 10.95 14.37
N GLY A 9 -14.19 11.78 14.05
CA GLY A 9 -13.18 11.38 13.08
C GLY A 9 -11.93 12.25 13.14
N SER A 10 -10.94 11.80 12.40
CA SER A 10 -9.66 12.49 12.19
C SER A 10 -9.18 12.27 10.76
N ASP A 11 -8.23 13.09 10.33
CA ASP A 11 -7.57 12.92 9.05
C ASP A 11 -6.19 12.31 9.25
N SER A 12 -5.93 11.20 8.54
CA SER A 12 -4.57 10.65 8.39
C SER A 12 -3.95 11.17 7.10
N ARG A 13 -2.73 11.67 7.19
CA ARG A 13 -2.00 12.21 6.03
C ARG A 13 -0.68 11.47 5.85
N GLY A 14 -0.43 11.02 4.63
CA GLY A 14 0.78 10.27 4.27
C GLY A 14 0.91 10.12 2.77
N PHE A 15 0.37 11.09 2.00
CA PHE A 15 0.31 11.01 0.53
C PHE A 15 -0.29 9.68 0.07
N CYS A 16 0.35 8.97 -0.85
CA CYS A 16 -0.13 7.68 -1.37
C CYS A 16 -0.23 6.58 -0.31
N ALA A 17 0.58 6.66 0.77
CA ALA A 17 0.53 5.72 1.89
C ALA A 17 -0.54 6.06 2.95
N GLY A 18 -1.20 7.21 2.84
CA GLY A 18 -2.24 7.65 3.78
C GLY A 18 -3.31 6.58 4.04
N PRO A 19 -3.91 5.97 3.01
CA PRO A 19 -4.90 4.92 3.19
C PRO A 19 -4.40 3.71 3.99
N SER A 20 -3.16 3.26 3.74
CA SER A 20 -2.56 2.14 4.46
C SER A 20 -2.32 2.48 5.93
N HIS A 21 -1.85 3.70 6.23
CA HIS A 21 -1.72 4.18 7.61
C HIS A 21 -3.08 4.24 8.31
N ALA A 22 -4.10 4.79 7.65
CA ALA A 22 -5.45 4.88 8.21
C ALA A 22 -6.06 3.51 8.52
N LEU A 23 -5.81 2.49 7.68
CA LEU A 23 -6.24 1.11 7.95
C LEU A 23 -5.57 0.54 9.21
N ILE A 24 -4.26 0.74 9.37
CA ILE A 24 -3.50 0.29 10.55
C ILE A 24 -3.98 1.02 11.80
N GLU A 25 -4.15 2.34 11.74
CA GLU A 25 -4.66 3.16 12.84
C GLU A 25 -6.06 2.72 13.26
N ALA A 26 -6.97 2.51 12.30
CA ALA A 26 -8.32 2.03 12.56
C ALA A 26 -8.33 0.65 13.24
N ALA A 27 -7.51 -0.28 12.73
CA ALA A 27 -7.38 -1.61 13.33
C ALA A 27 -6.82 -1.54 14.76
N ALA A 28 -5.86 -0.67 15.02
CA ALA A 28 -5.32 -0.44 16.37
C ALA A 28 -6.37 0.16 17.32
N LEU A 29 -7.18 1.10 16.85
CA LEU A 29 -8.28 1.69 17.62
C LEU A 29 -9.35 0.67 17.99
N VAL A 30 -9.70 -0.24 17.08
CA VAL A 30 -10.62 -1.34 17.35
C VAL A 30 -9.98 -2.36 18.32
N LYS A 31 -8.74 -2.79 18.06
CA LYS A 31 -8.01 -3.74 18.92
C LYS A 31 -7.83 -3.21 20.35
N SER A 32 -7.66 -1.91 20.52
CA SER A 32 -7.56 -1.27 21.85
C SER A 32 -8.89 -1.14 22.58
N GLY A 33 -10.03 -1.41 21.94
CA GLY A 33 -11.36 -1.21 22.49
C GLY A 33 -11.82 0.26 22.52
N ALA A 34 -11.05 1.20 21.96
CA ALA A 34 -11.45 2.61 21.90
C ALA A 34 -12.71 2.81 21.05
N TYR A 35 -12.84 2.05 19.98
CA TYR A 35 -14.01 2.03 19.11
C TYR A 35 -14.37 0.60 18.73
N LYS A 36 -15.67 0.33 18.57
CA LYS A 36 -16.16 -0.97 18.07
C LYS A 36 -16.09 -1.07 16.54
N CYS A 37 -16.14 0.06 15.88
CA CYS A 37 -16.19 0.13 14.42
C CYS A 37 -15.59 1.47 13.96
N VAL A 38 -14.73 1.40 12.96
CA VAL A 38 -14.09 2.57 12.34
C VAL A 38 -14.26 2.50 10.84
N ALA A 39 -14.82 3.54 10.23
CA ALA A 39 -14.87 3.68 8.78
C ALA A 39 -13.61 4.38 8.28
N VAL A 40 -12.83 3.73 7.43
CA VAL A 40 -11.70 4.32 6.73
C VAL A 40 -12.16 4.72 5.34
N THR A 41 -12.13 6.01 5.06
CA THR A 41 -12.49 6.54 3.74
C THR A 41 -11.28 7.22 3.12
N ALA A 42 -11.02 6.94 1.88
CA ALA A 42 -10.00 7.65 1.12
C ALA A 42 -10.47 7.88 -0.30
N GLY A 43 -9.99 8.95 -0.88
CA GLY A 43 -10.26 9.28 -2.27
C GLY A 43 -9.22 10.24 -2.81
N GLY A 44 -9.04 10.22 -4.10
CA GLY A 44 -8.06 11.08 -4.73
C GLY A 44 -8.28 11.24 -6.23
N CYS A 45 -7.63 12.27 -6.74
CA CYS A 45 -7.50 12.53 -8.15
C CYS A 45 -6.02 12.77 -8.44
N THR A 46 -5.41 11.93 -9.24
CA THR A 46 -3.99 12.05 -9.62
C THR A 46 -3.69 13.32 -10.38
N ALA A 47 -4.66 13.88 -11.11
CA ALA A 47 -4.53 15.15 -11.80
C ALA A 47 -4.21 16.33 -10.86
N LYS A 48 -4.59 16.26 -9.60
CA LYS A 48 -4.34 17.31 -8.58
C LYS A 48 -3.01 17.16 -7.85
N LEU A 49 -2.29 16.04 -7.99
CA LEU A 49 -1.01 15.78 -7.32
C LEU A 49 0.21 16.36 -8.05
N GLY A 50 0.02 17.45 -8.81
CA GLY A 50 1.11 18.10 -9.54
C GLY A 50 1.54 17.36 -10.81
N MET A 51 0.84 16.33 -11.20
CA MET A 51 1.00 15.74 -12.51
C MET A 51 0.40 16.70 -13.53
N ASN A 52 1.29 17.36 -14.27
CA ASN A 52 0.94 18.46 -15.15
C ASN A 52 0.17 17.95 -16.37
N GLY A 53 -1.16 18.00 -16.32
CA GLY A 53 -2.02 17.59 -17.43
C GLY A 53 -1.66 18.28 -18.76
N LYS A 54 -1.18 19.54 -18.73
CA LYS A 54 -0.71 20.26 -19.93
C LYS A 54 0.50 19.60 -20.56
N ASP A 55 1.43 19.09 -19.77
CA ASP A 55 2.61 18.39 -20.30
C ASP A 55 2.25 17.01 -20.86
N HIS A 56 1.29 16.33 -20.25
CA HIS A 56 0.74 15.09 -20.81
C HIS A 56 0.09 15.33 -22.16
N VAL A 57 -0.78 16.33 -22.27
CA VAL A 57 -1.42 16.69 -23.55
C VAL A 57 -0.37 17.04 -24.63
N LYS A 58 0.65 17.83 -24.29
CA LYS A 58 1.74 18.17 -25.23
C LYS A 58 2.51 16.95 -25.71
N LYS A 59 2.63 15.92 -24.90
CA LYS A 59 3.35 14.67 -25.21
C LYS A 59 2.44 13.60 -25.82
N GLY A 60 1.16 13.89 -26.05
CA GLY A 60 0.18 12.90 -26.52
C GLY A 60 -0.07 11.76 -25.53
N LEU A 61 0.13 12.00 -24.23
CA LEU A 61 -0.08 11.01 -23.18
C LEU A 61 -1.52 11.07 -22.68
N PRO A 62 -2.03 9.96 -22.08
CA PRO A 62 -3.35 9.94 -21.46
C PRO A 62 -3.50 11.07 -20.44
N ILE A 63 -4.67 11.71 -20.45
CA ILE A 63 -5.03 12.70 -19.44
C ILE A 63 -5.40 11.96 -18.16
N LEU A 64 -4.80 12.34 -17.02
CA LEU A 64 -4.96 11.68 -15.74
C LEU A 64 -6.31 11.98 -15.05
N GLU A 65 -7.16 12.75 -15.64
CA GLU A 65 -8.47 13.14 -15.11
C GLU A 65 -9.43 11.96 -14.96
N ASP A 66 -9.17 10.87 -15.69
CA ASP A 66 -9.94 9.62 -15.56
C ASP A 66 -9.53 8.76 -14.36
N CYS A 67 -8.53 9.19 -13.59
CA CYS A 67 -8.04 8.50 -12.42
C CYS A 67 -8.65 9.07 -11.13
N LEU A 68 -9.97 9.20 -11.08
CA LEU A 68 -10.73 9.46 -9.88
C LEU A 68 -11.00 8.14 -9.18
N GLY A 69 -10.68 8.05 -7.92
CA GLY A 69 -10.95 6.86 -7.12
C GLY A 69 -11.29 7.20 -5.68
N GLY A 70 -12.09 6.35 -5.08
CA GLY A 70 -12.40 6.43 -3.66
C GLY A 70 -12.80 5.06 -3.15
N PHE A 71 -12.59 4.84 -1.85
CA PHE A 71 -13.07 3.66 -1.18
C PHE A 71 -13.54 3.99 0.24
N CYS A 72 -14.34 3.09 0.79
CA CYS A 72 -14.67 3.06 2.19
C CYS A 72 -14.54 1.61 2.69
N VAL A 73 -13.78 1.41 3.75
CA VAL A 73 -13.63 0.12 4.42
C VAL A 73 -14.07 0.26 5.86
N ILE A 74 -14.88 -0.67 6.32
CA ILE A 74 -15.32 -0.75 7.72
C ILE A 74 -14.39 -1.72 8.44
N ILE A 75 -13.74 -1.23 9.49
CA ILE A 75 -12.91 -2.02 10.39
C ILE A 75 -13.69 -2.24 11.69
N ALA A 76 -13.84 -3.49 12.09
CA ALA A 76 -14.56 -3.89 13.29
C ALA A 76 -13.85 -5.07 13.98
N GLU A 77 -14.38 -5.55 15.08
CA GLU A 77 -13.91 -6.78 15.72
C GLU A 77 -14.00 -7.96 14.75
N ASN A 78 -13.03 -8.89 14.85
CA ASN A 78 -12.98 -10.07 14.01
C ASN A 78 -14.24 -10.92 14.19
N ASP A 79 -14.98 -11.16 13.12
CA ASP A 79 -16.20 -11.97 13.09
C ASP A 79 -15.94 -13.42 12.61
N GLY A 80 -14.69 -13.76 12.29
CA GLY A 80 -14.30 -15.06 11.77
C GLY A 80 -14.73 -15.35 10.33
N VAL A 81 -15.29 -14.38 9.62
CA VAL A 81 -15.81 -14.51 8.25
C VAL A 81 -15.08 -13.58 7.29
N ASN A 82 -14.92 -12.34 7.69
CA ASN A 82 -14.25 -11.32 6.89
C ASN A 82 -12.72 -11.39 7.01
N PRO A 83 -11.97 -10.85 6.02
CA PRO A 83 -10.52 -10.79 6.12
C PRO A 83 -10.04 -10.05 7.38
N GLU A 84 -9.01 -10.58 8.02
CA GLU A 84 -8.41 -10.01 9.21
C GLU A 84 -7.19 -9.16 8.88
N ILE A 85 -7.05 -8.01 9.56
CA ILE A 85 -5.82 -7.21 9.56
C ILE A 85 -4.93 -7.69 10.70
N ASN A 86 -3.85 -8.38 10.36
CA ASN A 86 -2.89 -8.86 11.35
C ASN A 86 -1.90 -7.74 11.75
N LEU A 87 -2.11 -7.15 12.93
CA LEU A 87 -1.24 -6.09 13.46
C LEU A 87 0.09 -6.61 14.03
N ASP A 88 0.24 -7.93 14.21
CA ASP A 88 1.46 -8.51 14.79
C ASP A 88 2.56 -8.67 13.71
N ILE A 89 2.19 -8.63 12.42
CA ILE A 89 3.10 -8.72 11.27
C ILE A 89 3.20 -7.36 10.55
N LEU A 90 3.51 -6.30 11.30
CA LEU A 90 3.71 -4.97 10.71
C LEU A 90 5.17 -4.71 10.35
N GLY A 91 5.42 -4.36 9.08
CA GLY A 91 6.69 -3.83 8.64
C GLY A 91 6.86 -2.36 9.04
N ARG A 92 8.09 -1.96 9.36
CA ARG A 92 8.44 -0.58 9.69
C ARG A 92 9.72 -0.20 8.99
N HIS A 93 9.65 0.81 8.15
CA HIS A 93 10.84 1.41 7.57
C HIS A 93 11.31 2.56 8.46
N THR A 94 12.57 2.54 8.85
CA THR A 94 13.17 3.62 9.64
C THR A 94 13.98 4.55 8.76
N VAL A 95 13.92 5.85 9.04
CA VAL A 95 14.65 6.87 8.26
C VAL A 95 16.15 6.58 8.21
N GLY A 96 16.73 6.03 9.28
CA GLY A 96 18.15 5.69 9.36
C GLY A 96 18.61 4.58 8.42
N THR A 97 17.72 3.76 7.89
CA THR A 97 18.06 2.70 6.92
C THR A 97 18.18 3.18 5.48
N GLY A 98 17.90 4.46 5.24
CA GLY A 98 17.96 5.07 3.92
C GLY A 98 16.79 4.68 3.03
N SER A 99 16.66 5.38 1.90
CA SER A 99 15.52 5.29 0.98
C SER A 99 15.74 4.34 -0.20
N ALA A 100 16.82 3.53 -0.19
CA ALA A 100 17.04 2.56 -1.26
C ALA A 100 15.87 1.57 -1.32
N PRO A 101 15.25 1.33 -2.50
CA PRO A 101 14.04 0.52 -2.61
C PRO A 101 14.17 -0.87 -1.99
N GLN A 102 15.33 -1.52 -2.10
CA GLN A 102 15.59 -2.83 -1.48
C GLN A 102 15.54 -2.77 0.06
N ASN A 103 15.96 -1.66 0.67
CA ASN A 103 15.90 -1.48 2.12
C ASN A 103 14.46 -1.25 2.57
N VAL A 104 13.71 -0.46 1.80
CA VAL A 104 12.29 -0.19 2.07
C VAL A 104 11.48 -1.49 1.98
N ILE A 105 11.61 -2.23 0.89
CA ILE A 105 10.90 -3.51 0.69
C ILE A 105 11.38 -4.56 1.72
N GLY A 106 12.67 -4.60 2.04
CA GLY A 106 13.19 -5.46 3.11
C GLY A 106 12.48 -5.18 4.44
N SER A 107 12.46 -3.94 4.88
CA SER A 107 11.86 -3.52 6.15
C SER A 107 10.34 -3.72 6.21
N LEU A 108 9.65 -3.54 5.07
CA LEU A 108 8.18 -3.61 5.02
C LEU A 108 7.64 -5.01 4.74
N VAL A 109 8.43 -5.88 4.10
CA VAL A 109 7.99 -7.23 3.68
C VAL A 109 8.82 -8.31 4.37
N ALA A 110 10.13 -8.37 4.09
CA ALA A 110 10.95 -9.49 4.52
C ALA A 110 11.12 -9.58 6.04
N ASP A 111 11.46 -8.46 6.68
CA ASP A 111 11.75 -8.44 8.12
C ASP A 111 10.52 -8.77 8.99
N PRO A 112 9.30 -8.25 8.73
CA PRO A 112 8.13 -8.61 9.51
C PRO A 112 7.74 -10.09 9.32
N LEU A 113 7.87 -10.63 8.12
CA LEU A 113 7.60 -12.05 7.86
C LEU A 113 8.61 -12.94 8.59
N GLU A 114 9.90 -12.61 8.56
CA GLU A 114 10.93 -13.35 9.31
C GLU A 114 10.65 -13.36 10.81
N ARG A 115 10.27 -12.21 11.41
CA ARG A 115 9.87 -12.16 12.82
C ARG A 115 8.67 -13.04 13.14
N ALA A 116 7.78 -13.23 12.17
CA ALA A 116 6.61 -14.11 12.29
C ALA A 116 6.90 -15.58 11.98
N GLY A 117 8.15 -15.93 11.62
CA GLY A 117 8.53 -17.28 11.20
C GLY A 117 7.99 -17.67 9.82
N LEU A 118 7.62 -16.68 8.99
CA LEU A 118 7.10 -16.87 7.64
C LEU A 118 8.16 -16.52 6.59
N LYS A 119 8.02 -17.14 5.42
CA LYS A 119 8.80 -16.84 4.22
C LYS A 119 8.00 -15.91 3.30
N ILE A 120 8.69 -15.23 2.40
CA ILE A 120 8.06 -14.45 1.32
C ILE A 120 7.18 -15.39 0.46
N THR A 121 7.64 -16.62 0.23
CA THR A 121 6.94 -17.65 -0.54
C THR A 121 5.69 -18.23 0.13
N ASP A 122 5.47 -17.97 1.42
CA ASP A 122 4.25 -18.37 2.12
C ASP A 122 3.09 -17.40 1.88
N ILE A 123 3.35 -16.30 1.19
CA ILE A 123 2.35 -15.25 0.93
C ILE A 123 1.74 -15.43 -0.45
N ASP A 124 0.45 -15.62 -0.51
CA ASP A 124 -0.27 -15.85 -1.77
C ASP A 124 -0.30 -14.64 -2.69
N LYS A 125 -0.39 -13.42 -2.12
CA LYS A 125 -0.51 -12.18 -2.90
C LYS A 125 0.18 -11.01 -2.22
N PHE A 126 0.87 -10.22 -3.03
CA PHE A 126 1.43 -8.92 -2.64
C PHE A 126 0.68 -7.80 -3.36
N SER A 127 0.44 -6.71 -2.66
CA SER A 127 -0.14 -5.49 -3.23
C SER A 127 0.79 -4.31 -2.95
N PRO A 128 1.89 -4.20 -3.72
CA PRO A 128 2.79 -3.06 -3.60
C PRO A 128 2.16 -1.80 -4.22
N GLU A 129 2.92 -0.72 -4.32
CA GLU A 129 2.49 0.46 -5.07
C GLU A 129 2.10 0.09 -6.51
N MET A 130 0.85 0.41 -6.88
CA MET A 130 0.20 -0.06 -8.11
C MET A 130 -0.11 1.09 -9.08
N GLN A 131 0.85 1.99 -9.31
CA GLN A 131 0.68 3.06 -10.31
C GLN A 131 0.45 2.45 -11.70
N ASN A 132 -0.49 3.04 -12.45
CA ASN A 132 -0.82 2.54 -13.78
C ASN A 132 0.39 2.70 -14.75
N PRO A 133 0.93 1.58 -15.29
CA PRO A 133 2.10 1.62 -16.17
C PRO A 133 1.87 2.40 -17.47
N ASP A 134 0.65 2.46 -17.98
CA ASP A 134 0.31 3.21 -19.20
C ASP A 134 0.50 4.72 -19.00
N ILE A 135 0.43 5.17 -17.75
CA ILE A 135 0.64 6.57 -17.37
C ILE A 135 2.10 6.81 -17.00
N THR A 136 2.69 5.91 -16.22
CA THR A 136 4.03 6.11 -15.65
C THR A 136 5.16 5.85 -16.64
N LYS A 137 5.04 4.83 -17.50
CA LYS A 137 6.05 4.53 -18.52
C LYS A 137 6.32 5.69 -19.48
N PRO A 138 5.30 6.30 -20.10
CA PRO A 138 5.51 7.46 -20.96
C PRO A 138 6.08 8.68 -20.22
N ALA A 139 5.81 8.81 -18.93
CA ALA A 139 6.38 9.86 -18.07
C ALA A 139 7.83 9.59 -17.63
N GLY A 140 8.40 8.44 -17.99
CA GLY A 140 9.77 8.05 -17.66
C GLY A 140 9.96 7.30 -16.33
N ALA A 141 8.87 6.97 -15.62
CA ALA A 141 8.93 6.25 -14.34
C ALA A 141 8.98 4.72 -14.50
N GLY A 142 8.81 4.20 -15.72
CA GLY A 142 8.81 2.76 -15.98
C GLY A 142 7.53 2.06 -15.48
N ASP A 143 7.64 0.75 -15.28
CA ASP A 143 6.59 -0.10 -14.73
C ASP A 143 6.83 -0.29 -13.23
N VAL A 144 6.26 0.59 -12.42
CA VAL A 144 6.46 0.59 -10.96
C VAL A 144 5.94 -0.69 -10.29
N PRO A 145 4.73 -1.18 -10.60
CA PRO A 145 4.27 -2.46 -10.06
C PRO A 145 5.21 -3.61 -10.35
N LEU A 146 5.61 -3.77 -11.61
CA LEU A 146 6.52 -4.84 -12.01
C LEU A 146 7.89 -4.72 -11.33
N ALA A 147 8.41 -3.50 -11.17
CA ALA A 147 9.68 -3.28 -10.46
C ALA A 147 9.57 -3.70 -8.98
N ASN A 148 8.46 -3.40 -8.32
CA ASN A 148 8.22 -3.79 -6.93
C ASN A 148 8.09 -5.32 -6.79
N TYR A 149 7.36 -6.00 -7.68
CA TYR A 149 7.27 -7.46 -7.67
C TYR A 149 8.62 -8.13 -7.90
N LYS A 150 9.39 -7.66 -8.88
CA LYS A 150 10.75 -8.17 -9.13
C LYS A 150 11.67 -7.98 -7.92
N MET A 151 11.51 -6.90 -7.18
CA MET A 151 12.30 -6.66 -5.99
C MET A 151 11.92 -7.60 -4.84
N ILE A 152 10.64 -7.83 -4.61
CA ILE A 152 10.15 -8.81 -3.61
C ILE A 152 10.70 -10.21 -3.95
N ALA A 153 10.57 -10.63 -5.21
CA ALA A 153 11.09 -11.91 -5.67
C ALA A 153 12.61 -12.02 -5.56
N ALA A 154 13.35 -10.95 -5.86
CA ALA A 154 14.79 -10.91 -5.69
C ALA A 154 15.22 -11.03 -4.21
N LEU A 155 14.42 -10.48 -3.28
CA LEU A 155 14.65 -10.68 -1.84
C LEU A 155 14.42 -12.13 -1.44
N ALA A 156 13.38 -12.80 -1.95
CA ALA A 156 13.13 -14.21 -1.70
C ALA A 156 14.30 -15.08 -2.18
N VAL A 157 14.85 -14.80 -3.37
CA VAL A 157 16.07 -15.49 -3.86
C VAL A 157 17.27 -15.23 -2.96
N LYS A 158 17.52 -13.98 -2.56
CA LYS A 158 18.63 -13.61 -1.67
C LYS A 158 18.55 -14.33 -0.33
N ARG A 159 17.35 -14.61 0.15
CA ARG A 159 17.10 -15.33 1.41
C ARG A 159 17.09 -16.86 1.25
N GLY A 160 17.27 -17.37 0.03
CA GLY A 160 17.20 -18.80 -0.26
C GLY A 160 15.81 -19.41 -0.16
N GLU A 161 14.78 -18.59 -0.26
CA GLU A 161 13.36 -18.98 -0.21
C GLU A 161 12.80 -19.32 -1.60
N LEU A 162 13.47 -18.87 -2.66
CA LEU A 162 13.10 -19.07 -4.05
C LEU A 162 14.34 -19.37 -4.89
N ASP A 163 14.27 -20.28 -5.87
CA ASP A 163 15.36 -20.48 -6.82
C ASP A 163 15.35 -19.34 -7.87
N ARG A 164 16.54 -18.88 -8.23
CA ARG A 164 16.70 -17.84 -9.25
C ARG A 164 16.10 -18.21 -10.60
N LYS A 165 16.01 -19.51 -10.91
CA LYS A 165 15.39 -20.00 -12.15
C LYS A 165 13.89 -19.82 -12.19
N GLU A 166 13.25 -19.65 -11.04
CA GLU A 166 11.81 -19.43 -10.90
C GLU A 166 11.41 -17.96 -11.06
N LEU A 167 12.40 -17.06 -11.25
CA LEU A 167 12.16 -15.63 -11.54
C LEU A 167 11.90 -15.33 -13.02
N ALA A 168 11.95 -16.30 -13.91
CA ALA A 168 11.85 -16.12 -15.36
C ALA A 168 10.40 -15.97 -15.85
#